data_4cf3aad0428c86aa802051aefd56356c
#
_entry.id   4cf3aad0428c86aa802051aefd56356c
#
_cell.length_a   1.000
_cell.length_b   1.000
_cell.length_c   1.000
_cell.angle_alpha   90.00
_cell.angle_beta   90.00
_cell.angle_gamma   90.00
#
_symmetry.space_group_name_H-M   'P 1'
#
loop_
_entity.id
_entity.type
_entity.pdbx_description
1 polymer ?
#
loop_
_entity_poly.entity_id
_entity_poly.type
_entity_poly.pdbx_seq_one_letter_code
_entity_poly.pdbx_strand_id
1 'polypeptide(L)'
;CIRDRLNHGKESVCLNIKDAEDFLILKNIISKSDIFIQNLMPGATNRLGISSKSLREKYPSLITCDISGYGQNGPYSKMKAYDLLIQAESGLANINGSSQEPGRVGVSVCDIAAGMTAFQAILQALIGRNKTGLGRGIEVSLFHSLADWMNVPYLQTVYGKRKVKRAGLHHATIAPYGVYKCKQDELILISIQNEREWSSLCSLVLKKADLIKNDNFSSNSNRVMNRNMLDQIINDMFGSMLRKDI
;
A
#
# COMPACT_ATOMS: atom_id res chain seq x y z
N CYS A 1 15.38 19.55 5.72
CA CYS A 1 14.29 18.98 6.55
C CYS A 1 13.35 18.11 5.69
N ILE A 2 12.78 17.04 6.28
CA ILE A 2 11.82 16.15 5.55
C ILE A 2 10.61 16.97 5.06
N ARG A 3 10.15 17.95 5.84
CA ARG A 3 9.02 18.84 5.46
C ARG A 3 9.27 19.60 4.16
N ASP A 4 10.51 20.06 3.94
CA ASP A 4 10.82 20.87 2.75
C ASP A 4 10.77 20.04 1.47
N ARG A 5 11.19 18.77 1.53
CA ARG A 5 11.15 17.86 0.37
C ARG A 5 9.73 17.48 -0.02
N LEU A 6 8.86 17.20 0.96
CA LEU A 6 7.47 16.82 0.71
C LEU A 6 6.59 18.02 0.34
N ASN A 7 7.03 19.25 0.67
CA ASN A 7 6.30 20.48 0.38
C ASN A 7 6.95 21.33 -0.73
N HIS A 8 7.82 20.71 -1.54
CA HIS A 8 8.43 21.40 -2.67
C HIS A 8 7.35 22.00 -3.61
N GLY A 9 7.53 23.25 -4.01
CA GLY A 9 6.60 23.98 -4.87
C GLY A 9 5.30 24.45 -4.19
N LYS A 10 5.21 24.36 -2.86
CA LYS A 10 4.07 24.86 -2.07
C LYS A 10 4.42 26.16 -1.38
N GLU A 11 3.48 27.09 -1.36
CA GLU A 11 3.55 28.28 -0.51
C GLU A 11 3.07 27.94 0.90
N SER A 12 3.55 28.65 1.89
CA SER A 12 3.21 28.42 3.30
C SER A 12 2.72 29.72 3.96
N VAL A 13 1.66 29.60 4.74
CA VAL A 13 1.15 30.67 5.59
C VAL A 13 1.00 30.15 7.01
N CYS A 14 1.38 30.96 8.00
CA CYS A 14 1.21 30.63 9.41
C CYS A 14 0.04 31.44 9.97
N LEU A 15 -1.00 30.77 10.41
CA LEU A 15 -2.23 31.37 10.94
C LEU A 15 -2.62 30.71 12.27
N ASN A 16 -3.04 31.53 13.22
CA ASN A 16 -3.68 31.05 14.44
C ASN A 16 -5.20 30.99 14.20
N ILE A 17 -5.71 29.84 13.80
CA ILE A 17 -7.15 29.66 13.47
C ILE A 17 -8.12 29.90 14.65
N LYS A 18 -7.63 30.18 15.87
CA LYS A 18 -8.43 30.62 17.01
C LYS A 18 -8.56 32.14 17.07
N ASP A 19 -7.73 32.85 16.36
CA ASP A 19 -7.80 34.28 16.18
C ASP A 19 -8.78 34.64 15.06
N ALA A 20 -9.60 35.68 15.27
CA ALA A 20 -10.65 36.04 14.33
C ALA A 20 -10.12 36.63 13.02
N GLU A 21 -9.02 37.41 13.09
CA GLU A 21 -8.44 38.05 11.92
C GLU A 21 -7.73 36.99 11.07
N ASP A 22 -6.92 36.12 11.68
CA ASP A 22 -6.26 35.01 11.02
C ASP A 22 -7.27 34.02 10.41
N PHE A 23 -8.37 33.79 11.11
CA PHE A 23 -9.45 32.95 10.59
C PHE A 23 -10.17 33.58 9.37
N LEU A 24 -10.30 34.90 9.35
CA LEU A 24 -10.82 35.60 8.18
C LEU A 24 -9.85 35.48 6.98
N ILE A 25 -8.54 35.58 7.22
CA ILE A 25 -7.53 35.34 6.17
C ILE A 25 -7.68 33.92 5.59
N LEU A 26 -7.81 32.90 6.46
CA LEU A 26 -8.04 31.52 6.01
C LEU A 26 -9.29 31.40 5.13
N LYS A 27 -10.41 32.00 5.52
CA LYS A 27 -11.64 32.02 4.72
C LYS A 27 -11.47 32.70 3.37
N ASN A 28 -10.70 33.77 3.32
CA ASN A 28 -10.39 34.47 2.08
C ASN A 28 -9.52 33.61 1.15
N ILE A 29 -8.56 32.89 1.68
CA ILE A 29 -7.76 31.94 0.90
C ILE A 29 -8.66 30.83 0.33
N ILE A 30 -9.51 30.20 1.18
CA ILE A 30 -10.44 29.14 0.75
C ILE A 30 -11.38 29.65 -0.35
N SER A 31 -11.88 30.90 -0.26
CA SER A 31 -12.81 31.47 -1.24
C SER A 31 -12.23 31.62 -2.66
N LYS A 32 -10.91 31.66 -2.77
CA LYS A 32 -10.16 31.78 -4.02
C LYS A 32 -9.51 30.47 -4.48
N SER A 33 -9.71 29.41 -3.70
CA SER A 33 -9.12 28.10 -3.98
C SER A 33 -10.03 27.23 -4.83
N ASP A 34 -9.46 26.39 -5.67
CA ASP A 34 -10.17 25.35 -6.43
C ASP A 34 -10.47 24.13 -5.59
N ILE A 35 -9.55 23.80 -4.67
CA ILE A 35 -9.56 22.57 -3.90
C ILE A 35 -9.20 22.90 -2.45
N PHE A 36 -9.97 22.38 -1.52
CA PHE A 36 -9.71 22.42 -0.09
C PHE A 36 -9.45 21.00 0.43
N ILE A 37 -8.26 20.75 0.97
CA ILE A 37 -7.86 19.45 1.53
C ILE A 37 -7.55 19.61 3.00
N GLN A 38 -8.06 18.69 3.81
CA GLN A 38 -7.76 18.68 5.23
C GLN A 38 -7.66 17.24 5.79
N ASN A 39 -6.90 17.07 6.86
CA ASN A 39 -6.79 15.79 7.60
C ASN A 39 -6.89 15.99 9.12
N LEU A 40 -7.68 16.96 9.55
CA LEU A 40 -7.98 17.19 10.95
C LEU A 40 -8.87 16.07 11.53
N MET A 41 -8.86 15.93 12.84
CA MET A 41 -9.75 14.97 13.51
C MET A 41 -11.22 15.15 13.05
N PRO A 42 -11.96 14.05 12.86
CA PRO A 42 -13.37 14.11 12.51
C PRO A 42 -14.16 15.10 13.41
N GLY A 43 -14.97 15.94 12.78
CA GLY A 43 -15.73 16.99 13.45
C GLY A 43 -14.97 18.28 13.79
N ALA A 44 -13.65 18.35 13.61
CA ALA A 44 -12.90 19.58 13.89
C ALA A 44 -13.28 20.72 12.94
N THR A 45 -13.41 20.43 11.65
CA THR A 45 -13.84 21.44 10.64
C THR A 45 -15.26 21.94 10.89
N ASN A 46 -16.16 21.09 11.41
CA ASN A 46 -17.51 21.50 11.81
C ASN A 46 -17.45 22.53 12.96
N ARG A 47 -16.65 22.26 13.99
CA ARG A 47 -16.47 23.18 15.12
C ARG A 47 -15.84 24.51 14.72
N LEU A 48 -15.02 24.51 13.70
CA LEU A 48 -14.39 25.70 13.12
C LEU A 48 -15.29 26.45 12.12
N GLY A 49 -16.45 25.89 11.74
CA GLY A 49 -17.34 26.50 10.75
C GLY A 49 -16.80 26.49 9.30
N ILE A 50 -15.89 25.55 9.02
CA ILE A 50 -15.31 25.31 7.69
C ILE A 50 -15.48 23.86 7.26
N SER A 51 -16.64 23.28 7.55
CA SER A 51 -16.95 21.93 7.12
C SER A 51 -17.01 21.85 5.60
N SER A 52 -16.62 20.72 5.04
CA SER A 52 -16.65 20.48 3.59
C SER A 52 -18.04 20.72 3.00
N LYS A 53 -19.11 20.40 3.74
CA LYS A 53 -20.49 20.67 3.32
C LYS A 53 -20.77 22.17 3.26
N SER A 54 -20.54 22.90 4.35
CA SER A 54 -20.81 24.34 4.42
C SER A 54 -19.95 25.17 3.44
N LEU A 55 -18.71 24.72 3.20
CA LEU A 55 -17.84 25.35 2.21
C LEU A 55 -18.40 25.19 0.80
N ARG A 56 -18.90 24.02 0.41
CA ARG A 56 -19.50 23.81 -0.92
C ARG A 56 -20.86 24.47 -1.09
N GLU A 57 -21.62 24.60 -0.03
CA GLU A 57 -22.87 25.41 -0.06
C GLU A 57 -22.57 26.88 -0.37
N LYS A 58 -21.47 27.39 0.20
CA LYS A 58 -21.04 28.78 -0.02
C LYS A 58 -20.27 28.97 -1.33
N TYR A 59 -19.46 27.99 -1.72
CA TYR A 59 -18.62 27.99 -2.91
C TYR A 59 -18.91 26.74 -3.76
N PRO A 60 -19.97 26.77 -4.59
CA PRO A 60 -20.45 25.57 -5.28
C PRO A 60 -19.44 24.88 -6.21
N SER A 61 -18.45 25.62 -6.73
CA SER A 61 -17.37 25.06 -7.57
C SER A 61 -16.20 24.47 -6.80
N LEU A 62 -16.14 24.68 -5.47
CA LEU A 62 -15.06 24.19 -4.63
C LEU A 62 -15.09 22.66 -4.52
N ILE A 63 -13.98 22.02 -4.75
CA ILE A 63 -13.78 20.61 -4.45
C ILE A 63 -13.23 20.51 -3.02
N THR A 64 -13.82 19.68 -2.18
CA THR A 64 -13.32 19.45 -0.83
C THR A 64 -12.87 18.01 -0.66
N CYS A 65 -11.76 17.78 0.04
CA CYS A 65 -11.23 16.44 0.32
C CYS A 65 -10.91 16.32 1.82
N ASP A 66 -11.67 15.47 2.49
CA ASP A 66 -11.51 15.15 3.91
C ASP A 66 -10.77 13.82 4.03
N ILE A 67 -9.56 13.84 4.61
CA ILE A 67 -8.77 12.64 4.86
C ILE A 67 -8.85 12.30 6.34
N SER A 68 -9.10 11.03 6.66
CA SER A 68 -9.24 10.55 8.04
C SER A 68 -8.68 9.14 8.20
N GLY A 69 -8.55 8.64 9.43
CA GLY A 69 -8.09 7.28 9.69
C GLY A 69 -9.08 6.22 9.22
N TYR A 70 -10.33 6.32 9.67
CA TYR A 70 -11.37 5.30 9.45
C TYR A 70 -12.66 5.85 8.82
N GLY A 71 -12.64 7.07 8.30
CA GLY A 71 -13.82 7.76 7.79
C GLY A 71 -14.48 8.68 8.83
N GLN A 72 -15.48 9.45 8.37
CA GLN A 72 -16.19 10.42 9.20
C GLN A 72 -17.27 9.76 10.07
N ASN A 73 -17.74 8.57 9.69
CA ASN A 73 -18.84 7.85 10.32
C ASN A 73 -18.41 6.42 10.73
N GLY A 74 -19.25 5.79 11.55
CA GLY A 74 -19.02 4.42 11.99
C GLY A 74 -18.31 4.32 13.35
N PRO A 75 -18.17 3.09 13.87
CA PRO A 75 -17.70 2.86 15.24
C PRO A 75 -16.23 3.28 15.44
N TYR A 76 -15.43 3.26 14.39
CA TYR A 76 -14.00 3.58 14.46
C TYR A 76 -13.65 5.03 14.10
N SER A 77 -14.65 5.86 13.77
CA SER A 77 -14.41 7.25 13.34
C SER A 77 -13.61 8.11 14.35
N LYS A 78 -13.67 7.77 15.63
CA LYS A 78 -12.96 8.46 16.72
C LYS A 78 -11.65 7.76 17.15
N MET A 79 -11.34 6.61 16.56
CA MET A 79 -10.12 5.90 16.90
C MET A 79 -8.88 6.64 16.39
N LYS A 80 -7.79 6.53 17.15
CA LYS A 80 -6.48 7.01 16.70
C LYS A 80 -6.05 6.20 15.49
N ALA A 81 -5.57 6.90 14.48
CA ALA A 81 -5.05 6.33 13.25
C ALA A 81 -3.65 6.88 12.98
N TYR A 82 -2.71 5.98 12.87
CA TYR A 82 -1.36 6.22 12.36
C TYR A 82 -1.02 5.08 11.40
N ASP A 83 -0.10 5.29 10.51
CA ASP A 83 0.26 4.34 9.47
C ASP A 83 0.37 2.89 9.97
N LEU A 84 1.18 2.64 11.00
CA LEU A 84 1.38 1.28 11.52
C LEU A 84 0.13 0.69 12.17
N LEU A 85 -0.71 1.51 12.81
CA LEU A 85 -1.98 1.04 13.37
C LEU A 85 -2.91 0.56 12.25
N ILE A 86 -2.97 1.29 11.13
CA ILE A 86 -3.75 0.90 9.97
C ILE A 86 -3.16 -0.34 9.28
N GLN A 87 -1.83 -0.46 9.17
CA GLN A 87 -1.20 -1.69 8.65
C GLN A 87 -1.59 -2.92 9.48
N ALA A 88 -1.66 -2.78 10.80
CA ALA A 88 -2.06 -3.87 11.69
C ALA A 88 -3.55 -4.20 11.53
N GLU A 89 -4.42 -3.19 11.59
CA GLU A 89 -5.87 -3.34 11.57
C GLU A 89 -6.41 -3.86 10.23
N SER A 90 -5.78 -3.45 9.11
CA SER A 90 -6.10 -3.95 7.77
C SER A 90 -5.59 -5.36 7.49
N GLY A 91 -4.71 -5.89 8.35
CA GLY A 91 -4.06 -7.18 8.18
C GLY A 91 -2.81 -7.15 7.30
N LEU A 92 -2.39 -6.01 6.77
CA LEU A 92 -1.17 -5.91 5.95
C LEU A 92 0.06 -6.36 6.74
N ALA A 93 0.21 -5.90 7.98
CA ALA A 93 1.33 -6.33 8.83
C ALA A 93 1.31 -7.83 9.10
N ASN A 94 0.13 -8.46 9.13
CA ASN A 94 -0.01 -9.89 9.36
C ASN A 94 0.41 -10.76 8.17
N ILE A 95 0.30 -10.27 6.94
CA ILE A 95 0.73 -11.00 5.73
C ILE A 95 2.17 -10.70 5.33
N ASN A 96 2.75 -9.64 5.86
CA ASN A 96 4.16 -9.28 5.70
C ASN A 96 5.03 -9.93 6.79
N GLY A 97 6.33 -9.95 6.53
CA GLY A 97 7.32 -10.48 7.46
C GLY A 97 7.74 -11.91 7.15
N SER A 98 8.49 -12.49 8.08
CA SER A 98 8.96 -13.88 7.99
C SER A 98 7.85 -14.88 8.35
N SER A 99 8.09 -16.16 8.14
CA SER A 99 7.17 -17.21 8.61
C SER A 99 6.97 -17.17 10.13
N GLN A 100 7.93 -16.66 10.87
CA GLN A 100 7.95 -16.61 12.33
C GLN A 100 7.24 -15.35 12.86
N GLU A 101 7.50 -14.19 12.24
CA GLU A 101 7.09 -12.89 12.77
C GLU A 101 6.38 -12.04 11.71
N PRO A 102 5.29 -11.33 12.09
CA PRO A 102 4.69 -10.32 11.24
C PRO A 102 5.65 -9.17 11.01
N GLY A 103 5.50 -8.46 9.90
CA GLY A 103 6.35 -7.34 9.55
C GLY A 103 5.57 -6.15 9.03
N ARG A 104 6.07 -4.95 9.31
CA ARG A 104 5.52 -3.74 8.69
C ARG A 104 6.14 -3.49 7.33
N VAL A 105 5.44 -2.76 6.48
CA VAL A 105 6.06 -2.08 5.34
C VAL A 105 6.90 -0.93 5.85
N GLY A 106 8.14 -0.80 5.38
CA GLY A 106 9.12 0.15 5.93
C GLY A 106 8.80 1.62 5.71
N VAL A 107 8.02 1.95 4.68
CA VAL A 107 7.49 3.29 4.42
C VAL A 107 6.09 3.45 5.03
N SER A 108 5.60 4.70 5.17
CA SER A 108 4.23 4.99 5.61
C SER A 108 3.23 4.69 4.49
N VAL A 109 3.04 3.41 4.20
CA VAL A 109 2.30 2.93 3.03
C VAL A 109 0.81 3.29 3.08
N CYS A 110 0.21 3.37 4.27
CA CYS A 110 -1.19 3.73 4.44
C CYS A 110 -1.40 5.22 4.15
N ASP A 111 -0.48 6.07 4.62
CA ASP A 111 -0.50 7.51 4.34
C ASP A 111 -0.31 7.77 2.84
N ILE A 112 0.65 7.07 2.22
CA ILE A 112 0.90 7.15 0.78
C ILE A 112 -0.33 6.69 -0.01
N ALA A 113 -0.93 5.56 0.33
CA ALA A 113 -2.12 5.04 -0.34
C ALA A 113 -3.30 6.03 -0.24
N ALA A 114 -3.54 6.60 0.95
CA ALA A 114 -4.57 7.62 1.14
C ALA A 114 -4.29 8.88 0.32
N GLY A 115 -3.03 9.34 0.28
CA GLY A 115 -2.63 10.49 -0.55
C GLY A 115 -2.85 10.24 -2.04
N MET A 116 -2.50 9.08 -2.55
CA MET A 116 -2.74 8.68 -3.94
C MET A 116 -4.23 8.57 -4.26
N THR A 117 -5.02 7.97 -3.38
CA THR A 117 -6.49 7.86 -3.51
C THR A 117 -7.12 9.26 -3.52
N ALA A 118 -6.71 10.15 -2.63
CA ALA A 118 -7.18 11.53 -2.58
C ALA A 118 -6.86 12.27 -3.89
N PHE A 119 -5.64 12.14 -4.40
CA PHE A 119 -5.22 12.76 -5.65
C PHE A 119 -6.06 12.26 -6.84
N GLN A 120 -6.26 10.94 -6.97
CA GLN A 120 -7.10 10.35 -8.01
C GLN A 120 -8.54 10.84 -7.95
N ALA A 121 -9.13 10.87 -6.75
CA ALA A 121 -10.50 11.33 -6.56
C ALA A 121 -10.65 12.84 -6.86
N ILE A 122 -9.65 13.65 -6.54
CA ILE A 122 -9.61 15.07 -6.88
C ILE A 122 -9.56 15.27 -8.40
N LEU A 123 -8.73 14.50 -9.12
CA LEU A 123 -8.68 14.57 -10.59
C LEU A 123 -10.02 14.20 -11.22
N GLN A 124 -10.69 13.15 -10.72
CA GLN A 124 -12.04 12.76 -11.15
C GLN A 124 -13.06 13.87 -10.89
N ALA A 125 -12.98 14.52 -9.72
CA ALA A 125 -13.87 15.64 -9.37
C ALA A 125 -13.62 16.85 -10.26
N LEU A 126 -12.36 17.15 -10.63
CA LEU A 126 -12.01 18.22 -11.59
C LEU A 126 -12.59 17.96 -12.98
N ILE A 127 -12.49 16.72 -13.49
CA ILE A 127 -13.09 16.33 -14.77
C ILE A 127 -14.62 16.50 -14.72
N GLY A 128 -15.24 16.08 -13.61
CA GLY A 128 -16.68 16.27 -13.39
C GLY A 128 -17.09 17.73 -13.33
N ARG A 129 -16.32 18.56 -12.61
CA ARG A 129 -16.54 20.01 -12.48
C ARG A 129 -16.48 20.73 -13.82
N ASN A 130 -15.56 20.34 -14.69
CA ASN A 130 -15.45 20.94 -16.04
C ASN A 130 -16.74 20.76 -16.88
N LYS A 131 -17.54 19.71 -16.60
CA LYS A 131 -18.80 19.45 -17.28
C LYS A 131 -20.01 20.10 -16.60
N THR A 132 -19.98 20.21 -15.27
CA THR A 132 -21.15 20.61 -14.48
C THR A 132 -21.04 22.00 -13.88
N GLY A 133 -19.84 22.59 -13.82
CA GLY A 133 -19.53 23.80 -13.06
C GLY A 133 -19.51 23.58 -11.53
N LEU A 134 -19.87 22.40 -11.03
CA LEU A 134 -20.01 22.11 -9.60
C LEU A 134 -18.85 21.31 -9.07
N GLY A 135 -18.32 21.72 -7.92
CA GLY A 135 -17.37 20.97 -7.13
C GLY A 135 -18.01 19.75 -6.45
N ARG A 136 -17.19 18.90 -5.84
CA ARG A 136 -17.63 17.68 -5.17
C ARG A 136 -16.93 17.52 -3.83
N GLY A 137 -17.61 16.92 -2.85
CA GLY A 137 -17.02 16.43 -1.61
C GLY A 137 -16.40 15.05 -1.82
N ILE A 138 -15.19 14.89 -1.31
CA ILE A 138 -14.42 13.65 -1.34
C ILE A 138 -14.11 13.30 0.11
N GLU A 139 -14.36 12.06 0.47
CA GLU A 139 -13.94 11.49 1.75
C GLU A 139 -12.98 10.33 1.48
N VAL A 140 -11.79 10.39 2.08
CA VAL A 140 -10.77 9.36 1.99
C VAL A 140 -10.41 8.89 3.38
N SER A 141 -10.29 7.60 3.58
CA SER A 141 -9.72 7.08 4.82
C SER A 141 -8.49 6.22 4.56
N LEU A 142 -7.54 6.27 5.49
CA LEU A 142 -6.33 5.45 5.45
C LEU A 142 -6.70 3.97 5.38
N PHE A 143 -7.66 3.55 6.23
CA PHE A 143 -8.10 2.15 6.29
C PHE A 143 -8.71 1.68 4.97
N HIS A 144 -9.66 2.42 4.38
CA HIS A 144 -10.30 2.01 3.14
C HIS A 144 -9.32 2.02 1.96
N SER A 145 -8.43 3.01 1.89
CA SER A 145 -7.40 3.07 0.84
C SER A 145 -6.46 1.87 0.89
N LEU A 146 -6.12 1.40 2.09
CA LEU A 146 -5.29 0.21 2.23
C LEU A 146 -6.10 -1.08 2.08
N ALA A 147 -7.36 -1.10 2.51
CA ALA A 147 -8.24 -2.26 2.36
C ALA A 147 -8.41 -2.65 0.88
N ASP A 148 -8.40 -1.68 -0.03
CA ASP A 148 -8.44 -1.92 -1.48
C ASP A 148 -7.21 -2.74 -1.94
N TRP A 149 -6.04 -2.49 -1.39
CA TRP A 149 -4.83 -3.27 -1.68
C TRP A 149 -4.88 -4.69 -1.10
N MET A 150 -5.70 -4.90 -0.08
CA MET A 150 -5.91 -6.20 0.57
C MET A 150 -6.94 -7.10 -0.12
N ASN A 151 -7.48 -6.69 -1.29
CA ASN A 151 -8.49 -7.46 -2.01
C ASN A 151 -8.06 -8.90 -2.31
N VAL A 152 -6.84 -9.11 -2.81
CA VAL A 152 -6.35 -10.47 -3.15
C VAL A 152 -6.24 -11.36 -1.90
N PRO A 153 -5.54 -10.96 -0.82
CA PRO A 153 -5.52 -11.73 0.43
C PRO A 153 -6.92 -11.97 1.01
N TYR A 154 -7.78 -10.98 0.94
CA TYR A 154 -9.16 -11.08 1.40
C TYR A 154 -9.95 -12.15 0.61
N LEU A 155 -9.94 -12.07 -0.72
CA LEU A 155 -10.63 -13.04 -1.58
C LEU A 155 -10.08 -14.46 -1.40
N GLN A 156 -8.77 -14.62 -1.28
CA GLN A 156 -8.14 -15.91 -1.00
C GLN A 156 -8.61 -16.51 0.33
N THR A 157 -8.76 -15.68 1.35
CA THR A 157 -9.17 -16.13 2.69
C THR A 157 -10.66 -16.43 2.74
N VAL A 158 -11.52 -15.52 2.28
CA VAL A 158 -12.97 -15.61 2.45
C VAL A 158 -13.59 -16.60 1.46
N TYR A 159 -13.25 -16.48 0.18
CA TYR A 159 -13.83 -17.30 -0.88
C TYR A 159 -12.97 -18.52 -1.21
N GLY A 160 -11.66 -18.34 -1.26
CA GLY A 160 -10.72 -19.43 -1.53
C GLY A 160 -10.49 -20.38 -0.35
N LYS A 161 -10.99 -20.04 0.85
CA LYS A 161 -10.82 -20.82 2.08
C LYS A 161 -9.36 -21.13 2.40
N ARG A 162 -8.44 -20.26 1.95
CA ARG A 162 -6.99 -20.43 2.11
C ARG A 162 -6.47 -19.39 3.07
N LYS A 163 -5.84 -19.83 4.15
CA LYS A 163 -5.11 -18.92 5.05
C LYS A 163 -3.88 -18.38 4.33
N VAL A 164 -3.82 -17.07 4.13
CA VAL A 164 -2.63 -16.41 3.60
C VAL A 164 -1.49 -16.57 4.58
N LYS A 165 -0.37 -17.16 4.12
CA LYS A 165 0.83 -17.36 4.94
C LYS A 165 1.85 -16.28 4.61
N ARG A 166 2.60 -15.86 5.62
CA ARG A 166 3.77 -15.01 5.40
C ARG A 166 4.86 -15.79 4.68
N ALA A 167 5.41 -15.21 3.65
CA ALA A 167 6.40 -15.85 2.78
C ALA A 167 7.79 -15.19 2.87
N GLY A 168 7.96 -14.17 3.72
CA GLY A 168 9.21 -13.41 3.79
C GLY A 168 9.56 -12.77 2.46
N LEU A 169 10.75 -13.06 1.95
CA LEU A 169 11.22 -12.62 0.64
C LEU A 169 10.92 -13.64 -0.48
N HIS A 170 9.99 -14.56 -0.26
CA HIS A 170 9.51 -15.50 -1.27
C HIS A 170 8.11 -15.11 -1.76
N HIS A 171 7.80 -15.46 -3.01
CA HIS A 171 6.44 -15.28 -3.53
C HIS A 171 5.49 -16.33 -2.96
N ALA A 172 4.31 -15.91 -2.49
CA ALA A 172 3.39 -16.81 -1.78
C ALA A 172 2.86 -17.98 -2.64
N THR A 173 2.69 -17.78 -3.96
CA THR A 173 2.01 -18.71 -4.86
C THR A 173 2.82 -19.13 -6.08
N ILE A 174 4.09 -18.73 -6.17
CA ILE A 174 5.01 -19.10 -7.26
C ILE A 174 6.32 -19.63 -6.63
N ALA A 175 6.83 -20.75 -7.17
CA ALA A 175 8.09 -21.34 -6.73
C ALA A 175 8.86 -21.98 -7.91
N PRO A 176 10.21 -21.77 -7.95
CA PRO A 176 11.00 -20.91 -7.07
C PRO A 176 10.88 -19.44 -7.46
N TYR A 177 10.53 -18.61 -6.49
CA TYR A 177 10.57 -17.17 -6.61
C TYR A 177 10.85 -16.60 -5.22
N GLY A 178 12.05 -16.08 -5.03
CA GLY A 178 12.50 -15.58 -3.74
C GLY A 178 14.00 -15.40 -3.65
N VAL A 179 14.45 -15.19 -2.43
CA VAL A 179 15.85 -14.93 -2.11
C VAL A 179 16.52 -16.22 -1.65
N TYR A 180 17.69 -16.49 -2.21
CA TYR A 180 18.54 -17.65 -1.89
C TYR A 180 19.94 -17.20 -1.50
N LYS A 181 20.60 -18.00 -0.67
CA LYS A 181 21.97 -17.77 -0.25
C LYS A 181 22.96 -18.33 -1.28
N CYS A 182 23.96 -17.51 -1.59
CA CYS A 182 25.11 -17.89 -2.41
C CYS A 182 26.36 -18.03 -1.56
N LYS A 183 27.47 -18.41 -2.20
CA LYS A 183 28.79 -18.43 -1.56
C LYS A 183 29.09 -17.06 -0.92
N GLN A 184 29.81 -17.06 0.19
CA GLN A 184 30.17 -15.86 0.97
C GLN A 184 28.97 -15.15 1.62
N ASP A 185 27.88 -15.88 1.90
CA ASP A 185 26.62 -15.35 2.45
C ASP A 185 25.96 -14.25 1.61
N GLU A 186 26.36 -14.08 0.35
CA GLU A 186 25.68 -13.17 -0.56
C GLU A 186 24.26 -13.66 -0.86
N LEU A 187 23.38 -12.73 -1.21
CA LEU A 187 21.97 -13.02 -1.52
C LEU A 187 21.71 -12.80 -3.01
N ILE A 188 20.93 -13.70 -3.61
CA ILE A 188 20.39 -13.55 -4.96
C ILE A 188 18.88 -13.72 -4.93
N LEU A 189 18.16 -12.87 -5.65
CA LEU A 189 16.73 -13.03 -5.90
C LEU A 189 16.55 -13.62 -7.29
N ILE A 190 15.83 -14.73 -7.38
CA ILE A 190 15.41 -15.33 -8.65
C ILE A 190 13.89 -15.38 -8.73
N SER A 191 13.36 -15.42 -9.95
CA SER A 191 11.94 -15.52 -10.24
C SER A 191 11.72 -16.42 -11.44
N ILE A 192 11.11 -17.57 -11.23
CA ILE A 192 10.78 -18.55 -12.25
C ILE A 192 9.26 -18.52 -12.46
N GLN A 193 8.83 -17.99 -13.60
CA GLN A 193 7.44 -17.67 -13.87
C GLN A 193 6.71 -18.73 -14.71
N ASN A 194 7.44 -19.61 -15.39
CA ASN A 194 6.87 -20.60 -16.30
C ASN A 194 7.74 -21.87 -16.38
N GLU A 195 7.17 -22.91 -17.00
CA GLU A 195 7.81 -24.22 -17.07
C GLU A 195 9.07 -24.25 -17.97
N ARG A 196 9.18 -23.36 -18.94
CA ARG A 196 10.40 -23.24 -19.75
C ARG A 196 11.57 -22.72 -18.90
N GLU A 197 11.31 -21.69 -18.10
CA GLU A 197 12.30 -21.14 -17.16
C GLU A 197 12.68 -22.17 -16.08
N TRP A 198 11.69 -22.93 -15.58
CA TRP A 198 11.92 -24.04 -14.66
C TRP A 198 12.86 -25.09 -15.27
N SER A 199 12.60 -25.53 -16.50
CA SER A 199 13.45 -26.47 -17.20
C SER A 199 14.86 -25.94 -17.40
N SER A 200 14.99 -24.65 -17.74
CA SER A 200 16.31 -24.00 -17.90
C SER A 200 17.05 -23.92 -16.57
N LEU A 201 16.40 -23.55 -15.48
CA LEU A 201 16.99 -23.54 -14.14
C LEU A 201 17.51 -24.93 -13.76
N CYS A 202 16.69 -25.96 -13.91
CA CYS A 202 17.08 -27.34 -13.58
C CYS A 202 18.28 -27.83 -14.41
N SER A 203 18.24 -27.60 -15.72
CA SER A 203 19.26 -28.16 -16.64
C SER A 203 20.53 -27.35 -16.63
N LEU A 204 20.44 -26.02 -16.67
CA LEU A 204 21.61 -25.16 -16.91
C LEU A 204 22.26 -24.69 -15.61
N VAL A 205 21.49 -24.44 -14.56
CA VAL A 205 21.99 -23.87 -13.30
C VAL A 205 22.13 -24.94 -12.23
N LEU A 206 21.06 -25.65 -11.89
CA LEU A 206 21.08 -26.68 -10.86
C LEU A 206 21.80 -27.96 -11.30
N LYS A 207 21.98 -28.18 -12.60
CA LYS A 207 22.51 -29.41 -13.17
C LYS A 207 21.75 -30.68 -12.70
N LYS A 208 20.45 -30.56 -12.51
CA LYS A 208 19.53 -31.59 -12.01
C LYS A 208 18.30 -31.65 -12.92
N ALA A 209 18.46 -32.08 -14.16
CA ALA A 209 17.40 -32.20 -15.15
C ALA A 209 16.27 -33.18 -14.74
N ASP A 210 16.57 -34.13 -13.85
CA ASP A 210 15.62 -35.07 -13.26
C ASP A 210 14.51 -34.35 -12.47
N LEU A 211 14.76 -33.19 -11.90
CA LEU A 211 13.76 -32.40 -11.16
C LEU A 211 12.60 -31.95 -12.06
N ILE A 212 12.80 -31.82 -13.37
CA ILE A 212 11.77 -31.38 -14.31
C ILE A 212 10.57 -32.35 -14.31
N LYS A 213 10.87 -33.65 -14.23
CA LYS A 213 9.86 -34.72 -14.25
C LYS A 213 9.53 -35.27 -12.87
N ASN A 214 10.13 -34.73 -11.81
CA ASN A 214 9.86 -35.17 -10.45
C ASN A 214 8.45 -34.74 -10.04
N ASP A 215 7.65 -35.66 -9.55
CA ASP A 215 6.25 -35.42 -9.15
C ASP A 215 6.10 -34.27 -8.14
N ASN A 216 7.08 -34.10 -7.24
CA ASN A 216 7.07 -33.00 -6.29
C ASN A 216 7.30 -31.62 -6.89
N PHE A 217 7.80 -31.54 -8.14
CA PHE A 217 8.21 -30.29 -8.78
C PHE A 217 7.69 -30.11 -10.20
N SER A 218 6.92 -31.06 -10.72
CA SER A 218 6.44 -31.11 -12.10
C SER A 218 5.47 -29.97 -12.47
N SER A 219 4.91 -29.28 -11.50
CA SER A 219 4.05 -28.11 -11.70
C SER A 219 4.35 -27.02 -10.66
N ASN A 220 3.97 -25.77 -10.97
CA ASN A 220 4.09 -24.68 -9.98
C ASN A 220 3.39 -25.02 -8.66
N SER A 221 2.20 -25.62 -8.71
CA SER A 221 1.46 -25.99 -7.51
C SER A 221 2.23 -26.99 -6.66
N ASN A 222 2.83 -28.00 -7.29
CA ASN A 222 3.65 -29.01 -6.60
C ASN A 222 4.92 -28.37 -6.00
N ARG A 223 5.59 -27.47 -6.74
CA ARG A 223 6.74 -26.73 -6.24
C ARG A 223 6.41 -25.86 -5.05
N VAL A 224 5.25 -25.20 -5.06
CA VAL A 224 4.77 -24.39 -3.92
C VAL A 224 4.44 -25.27 -2.70
N MET A 225 3.82 -26.43 -2.90
CA MET A 225 3.54 -27.38 -1.81
C MET A 225 4.82 -27.94 -1.19
N ASN A 226 5.81 -28.24 -2.03
CA ASN A 226 7.10 -28.83 -1.63
C ASN A 226 8.22 -27.77 -1.52
N ARG A 227 7.87 -26.51 -1.27
CA ARG A 227 8.79 -25.36 -1.26
C ARG A 227 10.03 -25.60 -0.41
N ASN A 228 9.88 -26.06 0.81
CA ASN A 228 11.00 -26.26 1.73
C ASN A 228 12.07 -27.23 1.15
N MET A 229 11.61 -28.29 0.52
CA MET A 229 12.50 -29.24 -0.16
C MET A 229 13.19 -28.62 -1.38
N LEU A 230 12.44 -27.85 -2.17
CA LEU A 230 12.95 -27.14 -3.33
C LEU A 230 13.98 -26.07 -2.93
N ASP A 231 13.67 -25.28 -1.94
CA ASP A 231 14.53 -24.20 -1.42
C ASP A 231 15.85 -24.78 -0.87
N GLN A 232 15.80 -25.95 -0.21
CA GLN A 232 17.00 -26.64 0.25
C GLN A 232 17.89 -27.06 -0.93
N ILE A 233 17.31 -27.66 -1.97
CA ILE A 233 18.06 -28.06 -3.17
C ILE A 233 18.74 -26.87 -3.85
N ILE A 234 18.04 -25.75 -3.92
CA ILE A 234 18.56 -24.51 -4.54
C ILE A 234 19.66 -23.91 -3.65
N ASN A 235 19.45 -23.81 -2.36
CA ASN A 235 20.44 -23.28 -1.41
C ASN A 235 21.70 -24.12 -1.36
N ASP A 236 21.62 -25.45 -1.43
CA ASP A 236 22.78 -26.34 -1.45
C ASP A 236 23.64 -26.10 -2.70
N MET A 237 22.99 -25.89 -3.84
CA MET A 237 23.70 -25.58 -5.09
C MET A 237 24.27 -24.15 -5.07
N PHE A 238 23.46 -23.16 -4.78
CA PHE A 238 23.85 -21.76 -4.82
C PHE A 238 24.90 -21.42 -3.75
N GLY A 239 24.85 -22.08 -2.59
CA GLY A 239 25.83 -21.90 -1.51
C GLY A 239 27.26 -22.23 -1.91
N SER A 240 27.45 -23.04 -2.96
CA SER A 240 28.75 -23.35 -3.52
C SER A 240 29.22 -22.39 -4.64
N MET A 241 28.32 -21.53 -5.16
CA MET A 241 28.53 -20.68 -6.34
C MET A 241 28.62 -19.20 -5.96
N LEU A 242 29.43 -18.45 -6.65
CA LEU A 242 29.45 -17.00 -6.53
C LEU A 242 28.18 -16.40 -7.17
N ARG A 243 27.62 -15.37 -6.54
CA ARG A 243 26.42 -14.67 -7.04
C ARG A 243 26.57 -14.24 -8.50
N LYS A 244 27.72 -13.69 -8.88
CA LYS A 244 28.00 -13.25 -10.25
C LYS A 244 27.95 -14.37 -11.29
N ASP A 245 28.28 -15.60 -10.88
CA ASP A 245 28.31 -16.76 -11.79
C ASP A 245 26.90 -17.36 -11.96
N ILE A 246 26.05 -17.25 -10.91
CA ILE A 246 24.65 -17.66 -10.97
C ILE A 246 23.86 -16.76 -11.89
#